data_a687f0379f0672c32165061166313a13
#
_entry.id   a687f0379f0672c32165061166313a13
#
_cell.length_a   1.000
_cell.length_b   1.000
_cell.length_c   1.000
_cell.angle_alpha   90.00
_cell.angle_beta   90.00
_cell.angle_gamma   90.00
#
_symmetry.space_group_name_H-M   'P 1'
#
loop_
_entity.id
_entity.type
_entity.pdbx_description
1 polymer ?
#
loop_
_entity_poly.entity_id
_entity_poly.type
_entity_poly.pdbx_seq_one_letter_code
_entity_poly.pdbx_strand_id
1 'polypeptide(L)'
;MQYSHSNRGIDVVWFKRDLRIRDHTPLANALSRGRQVLLLHIYEPTDLAHLTTSNRHLTFRWQAWTALCEEVRALNWPVQTAVLHAPALDVLKYLHEVSGIRALYSYQETGLAHTFIRDQAITRWVRINEIPWHEQRQQAIYRGLKHRKKWANDWHNTMRGGLTRASPGPNLERFEVPEWPPGWACVETPHVTPVSYTHLRAHETDRY
;
A
#
# COMPACT_ATOMS: atom_id res chain seq x y z
N MET A 1 -23.29 17.12 -17.04
CA MET A 1 -21.97 17.58 -17.54
C MET A 1 -21.08 16.37 -17.65
N GLN A 2 -20.79 15.91 -18.86
CA GLN A 2 -19.83 14.84 -19.13
C GLN A 2 -18.43 15.43 -19.02
N TYR A 3 -17.71 15.14 -17.97
CA TYR A 3 -16.28 15.43 -17.90
C TYR A 3 -15.55 14.49 -18.87
N SER A 4 -14.97 15.04 -19.92
CA SER A 4 -14.10 14.28 -20.82
C SER A 4 -12.85 13.84 -20.05
N HIS A 5 -12.74 12.56 -19.76
CA HIS A 5 -11.67 11.92 -18.97
C HIS A 5 -10.36 11.71 -19.78
N SER A 6 -10.22 12.37 -20.93
CA SER A 6 -9.08 12.18 -21.80
C SER A 6 -7.88 13.03 -21.39
N ASN A 7 -7.05 12.56 -20.55
CA ASN A 7 -5.67 12.95 -20.23
C ASN A 7 -5.37 13.44 -18.78
N ARG A 8 -6.33 13.49 -17.87
CA ARG A 8 -6.16 13.94 -16.48
C ARG A 8 -6.47 12.80 -15.51
N GLY A 9 -5.49 11.99 -15.19
CA GLY A 9 -5.62 10.95 -14.18
C GLY A 9 -4.30 10.75 -13.46
N ILE A 10 -4.36 10.22 -12.25
CA ILE A 10 -3.21 9.99 -11.39
C ILE A 10 -2.82 8.52 -11.39
N ASP A 11 -1.53 8.26 -11.23
CA ASP A 11 -1.01 6.95 -10.85
C ASP A 11 -0.98 6.88 -9.31
N VAL A 12 -1.53 5.82 -8.73
CA VAL A 12 -1.59 5.62 -7.28
C VAL A 12 -0.62 4.53 -6.87
N VAL A 13 0.34 4.86 -6.00
CA VAL A 13 1.20 3.87 -5.34
C VAL A 13 0.62 3.60 -3.96
N TRP A 14 -0.01 2.45 -3.81
CA TRP A 14 -0.63 2.04 -2.56
C TRP A 14 0.33 1.24 -1.70
N PHE A 15 0.87 1.90 -0.69
CA PHE A 15 1.72 1.29 0.34
C PHE A 15 0.85 0.55 1.35
N LYS A 16 1.12 -0.71 1.55
CA LYS A 16 0.43 -1.55 2.53
C LYS A 16 1.27 -1.70 3.81
N ARG A 17 2.29 -2.56 3.79
CA ARG A 17 3.24 -2.77 4.90
C ARG A 17 4.69 -2.47 4.50
N ASP A 18 4.89 -2.02 3.30
CA ASP A 18 6.14 -1.84 2.58
C ASP A 18 6.61 -0.37 2.57
N LEU A 19 6.43 0.33 3.69
CA LEU A 19 6.62 1.78 3.89
C LEU A 19 8.09 2.20 3.76
N ARG A 20 8.63 2.16 2.54
CA ARG A 20 9.99 2.57 2.18
C ARG A 20 10.06 3.05 0.73
N ILE A 21 11.03 3.90 0.41
CA ILE A 21 11.28 4.32 -0.98
C ILE A 21 12.42 3.51 -1.64
N ARG A 22 13.32 2.93 -0.85
CA ARG A 22 14.44 2.13 -1.35
C ARG A 22 13.98 0.73 -1.69
N ASP A 23 14.47 0.22 -2.82
CA ASP A 23 14.14 -1.12 -3.31
C ASP A 23 12.63 -1.36 -3.35
N HIS A 24 11.92 -0.44 -4.01
CA HIS A 24 10.45 -0.46 -4.09
C HIS A 24 9.98 -0.42 -5.54
N THR A 25 9.82 -1.59 -6.13
CA THR A 25 9.49 -1.75 -7.56
C THR A 25 8.18 -1.07 -7.97
N PRO A 26 7.05 -1.17 -7.22
CA PRO A 26 5.83 -0.45 -7.56
C PRO A 26 6.03 1.06 -7.65
N LEU A 27 6.79 1.64 -6.71
CA LEU A 27 7.11 3.07 -6.70
C LEU A 27 7.98 3.46 -7.89
N ALA A 28 9.04 2.71 -8.16
CA ALA A 28 9.92 2.98 -9.30
C ALA A 28 9.16 2.94 -10.63
N ASN A 29 8.27 1.95 -10.80
CA ASN A 29 7.45 1.81 -12.00
C ASN A 29 6.46 2.97 -12.18
N ALA A 30 5.85 3.46 -11.10
CA ALA A 30 4.95 4.61 -11.17
C ALA A 30 5.72 5.89 -11.53
N LEU A 31 6.84 6.16 -10.84
CA LEU A 31 7.63 7.37 -11.03
C LEU A 31 8.25 7.45 -12.42
N SER A 32 8.69 6.33 -13.00
CA SER A 32 9.34 6.30 -14.32
C SER A 32 8.41 6.70 -15.47
N ARG A 33 7.10 6.67 -15.26
CA ARG A 33 6.11 7.01 -16.30
C ARG A 33 5.91 8.51 -16.52
N GLY A 34 6.48 9.35 -15.65
CA GLY A 34 6.38 10.81 -15.77
C GLY A 34 4.97 11.35 -15.67
N ARG A 35 4.12 10.74 -14.84
CA ARG A 35 2.73 11.14 -14.60
C ARG A 35 2.56 11.65 -13.18
N GLN A 36 1.44 12.30 -12.90
CA GLN A 36 1.07 12.67 -11.53
C GLN A 36 0.95 11.44 -10.64
N VAL A 37 1.66 11.41 -9.52
CA VAL A 37 1.72 10.24 -8.62
C VAL A 37 1.25 10.60 -7.22
N LEU A 38 0.31 9.82 -6.70
CA LEU A 38 -0.10 9.84 -5.31
C LEU A 38 0.53 8.65 -4.58
N LEU A 39 1.30 8.92 -3.53
CA LEU A 39 1.75 7.94 -2.55
C LEU A 39 0.67 7.82 -1.48
N LEU A 40 0.05 6.66 -1.36
CA LEU A 40 -1.11 6.45 -0.52
C LEU A 40 -0.84 5.35 0.51
N HIS A 41 -1.11 5.63 1.78
CA HIS A 41 -1.20 4.64 2.84
C HIS A 41 -2.58 4.67 3.49
N ILE A 42 -3.14 3.51 3.80
CA ILE A 42 -4.49 3.40 4.36
C ILE A 42 -4.45 2.54 5.62
N TYR A 43 -4.98 3.09 6.70
CA TYR A 43 -5.38 2.34 7.88
C TYR A 43 -6.81 1.88 7.69
N GLU A 44 -7.02 0.59 7.48
CA GLU A 44 -8.37 0.07 7.27
C GLU A 44 -9.05 -0.27 8.59
N PRO A 45 -10.34 0.10 8.77
CA PRO A 45 -11.08 -0.24 9.99
C PRO A 45 -11.06 -1.74 10.31
N THR A 46 -11.13 -2.59 9.29
CA THR A 46 -11.07 -4.06 9.45
C THR A 46 -9.70 -4.56 9.92
N ASP A 47 -8.59 -3.91 9.48
CA ASP A 47 -7.24 -4.23 9.96
C ASP A 47 -7.06 -3.75 11.41
N LEU A 48 -7.58 -2.55 11.73
CA LEU A 48 -7.53 -2.01 13.09
C LEU A 48 -8.32 -2.85 14.09
N ALA A 49 -9.49 -3.36 13.70
CA ALA A 49 -10.32 -4.21 14.56
C ALA A 49 -9.79 -5.65 14.69
N HIS A 50 -8.77 -6.04 13.93
CA HIS A 50 -8.27 -7.40 13.95
C HIS A 50 -7.45 -7.69 15.21
N LEU A 51 -7.65 -8.86 15.82
CA LEU A 51 -7.02 -9.27 17.09
C LEU A 51 -5.48 -9.26 17.06
N THR A 52 -4.87 -9.40 15.88
CA THR A 52 -3.40 -9.36 15.73
C THR A 52 -2.84 -7.95 15.61
N THR A 53 -3.70 -6.94 15.51
CA THR A 53 -3.27 -5.55 15.40
C THR A 53 -3.05 -4.97 16.81
N SER A 54 -1.92 -4.33 17.02
CA SER A 54 -1.59 -3.67 18.28
C SER A 54 -1.15 -2.23 18.05
N ASN A 55 -1.31 -1.37 19.05
CA ASN A 55 -0.88 0.03 18.98
C ASN A 55 0.61 0.17 18.62
N ARG A 56 1.46 -0.76 19.08
CA ARG A 56 2.89 -0.78 18.71
C ARG A 56 3.10 -0.95 17.20
N HIS A 57 2.32 -1.83 16.54
CA HIS A 57 2.39 -1.97 15.07
C HIS A 57 1.88 -0.72 14.36
N LEU A 58 0.83 -0.10 14.87
CA LEU A 58 0.27 1.14 14.29
C LEU A 58 1.24 2.30 14.43
N THR A 59 1.84 2.48 15.63
CA THR A 59 2.88 3.49 15.87
C THR A 59 4.08 3.28 14.94
N PHE A 60 4.55 2.04 14.79
CA PHE A 60 5.66 1.75 13.87
C PHE A 60 5.31 2.09 12.41
N ARG A 61 4.11 1.72 11.95
CA ARG A 61 3.64 2.08 10.61
C ARG A 61 3.55 3.59 10.42
N TRP A 62 3.06 4.30 11.42
CA TRP A 62 3.00 5.77 11.40
C TRP A 62 4.39 6.40 11.28
N GLN A 63 5.33 5.98 12.12
CA GLN A 63 6.71 6.44 12.08
C GLN A 63 7.37 6.15 10.73
N ALA A 64 7.18 4.94 10.19
CA ALA A 64 7.71 4.57 8.89
C ALA A 64 7.10 5.42 7.75
N TRP A 65 5.80 5.71 7.80
CA TRP A 65 5.14 6.59 6.84
C TRP A 65 5.64 8.03 6.94
N THR A 66 5.78 8.57 8.15
CA THR A 66 6.32 9.91 8.38
C THR A 66 7.73 10.03 7.83
N ALA A 67 8.61 9.07 8.14
CA ALA A 67 9.97 9.04 7.63
C ALA A 67 10.02 8.96 6.09
N LEU A 68 9.13 8.15 5.47
CA LEU A 68 8.99 8.09 4.02
C LEU A 68 8.60 9.46 3.44
N CYS A 69 7.63 10.15 4.04
CA CYS A 69 7.20 11.47 3.58
C CYS A 69 8.32 12.52 3.72
N GLU A 70 9.12 12.45 4.79
CA GLU A 70 10.28 13.31 5.00
C GLU A 70 11.36 13.05 3.95
N GLU A 71 11.67 11.77 3.65
CA GLU A 71 12.64 11.39 2.63
C GLU A 71 12.20 11.87 1.23
N VAL A 72 10.94 11.68 0.87
CA VAL A 72 10.34 12.17 -0.39
C VAL A 72 10.45 13.69 -0.50
N ARG A 73 10.18 14.40 0.58
CA ARG A 73 10.29 15.87 0.64
C ARG A 73 11.73 16.33 0.51
N ALA A 74 12.67 15.68 1.21
CA ALA A 74 14.09 15.98 1.14
C ALA A 74 14.67 15.77 -0.28
N LEU A 75 14.15 14.78 -1.00
CA LEU A 75 14.50 14.53 -2.40
C LEU A 75 13.81 15.48 -3.39
N ASN A 76 12.95 16.39 -2.92
CA ASN A 76 12.15 17.30 -3.74
C ASN A 76 11.35 16.59 -4.85
N TRP A 77 10.87 15.38 -4.59
CA TRP A 77 10.05 14.67 -5.58
C TRP A 77 8.70 15.35 -5.76
N PRO A 78 8.25 15.57 -7.02
CA PRO A 78 7.00 16.25 -7.30
C PRO A 78 5.79 15.28 -7.19
N VAL A 79 5.74 14.54 -6.11
CA VAL A 79 4.63 13.61 -5.78
C VAL A 79 3.80 14.17 -4.64
N GLN A 80 2.59 13.64 -4.49
CA GLN A 80 1.74 13.91 -3.33
C GLN A 80 1.70 12.70 -2.42
N THR A 81 1.45 12.93 -1.15
CA THR A 81 1.34 11.88 -0.13
C THR A 81 0.04 12.00 0.63
N ALA A 82 -0.61 10.89 0.91
CA ALA A 82 -1.81 10.85 1.73
C ALA A 82 -1.82 9.63 2.65
N VAL A 83 -2.29 9.82 3.87
CA VAL A 83 -2.56 8.75 4.83
C VAL A 83 -4.00 8.87 5.31
N LEU A 84 -4.75 7.78 5.17
CA LEU A 84 -6.20 7.79 5.38
C LEU A 84 -6.62 6.66 6.33
N HIS A 85 -7.74 6.88 7.01
CA HIS A 85 -8.44 5.89 7.81
C HIS A 85 -9.82 5.63 7.20
N ALA A 86 -9.90 4.66 6.31
CA ALA A 86 -11.13 4.29 5.62
C ALA A 86 -10.98 2.91 4.97
N PRO A 87 -12.07 2.26 4.50
CA PRO A 87 -11.96 1.07 3.67
C PRO A 87 -11.22 1.36 2.36
N ALA A 88 -10.21 0.57 2.02
CA ALA A 88 -9.36 0.85 0.86
C ALA A 88 -10.14 0.91 -0.46
N LEU A 89 -11.16 0.06 -0.63
CA LEU A 89 -12.00 0.10 -1.83
C LEU A 89 -12.76 1.42 -1.96
N ASP A 90 -13.24 1.99 -0.86
CA ASP A 90 -13.99 3.24 -0.88
C ASP A 90 -13.07 4.42 -1.19
N VAL A 91 -11.84 4.41 -0.64
CA VAL A 91 -10.81 5.39 -0.98
C VAL A 91 -10.48 5.37 -2.48
N LEU A 92 -10.28 4.17 -3.03
CA LEU A 92 -9.95 4.03 -4.46
C LEU A 92 -11.11 4.45 -5.37
N LYS A 93 -12.36 4.14 -4.99
CA LYS A 93 -13.56 4.60 -5.72
C LYS A 93 -13.64 6.13 -5.71
N TYR A 94 -13.49 6.73 -4.55
CA TYR A 94 -13.52 8.19 -4.41
C TYR A 94 -12.44 8.86 -5.25
N LEU A 95 -11.19 8.39 -5.16
CA LEU A 95 -10.09 8.91 -5.96
C LEU A 95 -10.35 8.78 -7.46
N HIS A 96 -10.94 7.67 -7.89
CA HIS A 96 -11.27 7.47 -9.30
C HIS A 96 -12.34 8.44 -9.78
N GLU A 97 -13.34 8.71 -8.93
CA GLU A 97 -14.43 9.63 -9.24
C GLU A 97 -13.95 11.08 -9.34
N VAL A 98 -13.10 11.54 -8.39
CA VAL A 98 -12.71 12.95 -8.32
C VAL A 98 -11.47 13.30 -9.15
N SER A 99 -10.54 12.37 -9.33
CA SER A 99 -9.25 12.63 -10.01
C SER A 99 -9.02 11.72 -11.21
N GLY A 100 -9.72 10.59 -11.30
CA GLY A 100 -9.41 9.52 -12.23
C GLY A 100 -8.14 8.75 -11.84
N ILE A 101 -8.24 7.43 -11.69
CA ILE A 101 -7.06 6.58 -11.48
C ILE A 101 -6.67 5.99 -12.83
N ARG A 102 -5.45 6.26 -13.29
CA ARG A 102 -4.89 5.68 -14.51
C ARG A 102 -4.30 4.30 -14.30
N ALA A 103 -3.58 4.14 -13.21
CA ALA A 103 -3.03 2.86 -12.81
C ALA A 103 -2.84 2.80 -11.29
N LEU A 104 -2.97 1.61 -10.75
CA LEU A 104 -2.70 1.29 -9.35
C LEU A 104 -1.43 0.45 -9.27
N TYR A 105 -0.54 0.80 -8.36
CA TYR A 105 0.72 0.10 -8.11
C TYR A 105 0.79 -0.32 -6.65
N SER A 106 1.09 -1.58 -6.38
CA SER A 106 1.33 -2.06 -5.02
C SER A 106 2.14 -3.35 -5.00
N TYR A 107 2.67 -3.71 -3.84
CA TYR A 107 3.08 -5.08 -3.62
C TYR A 107 1.88 -5.98 -3.30
N GLN A 108 2.02 -7.26 -3.62
CA GLN A 108 1.10 -8.30 -3.14
C GLN A 108 1.19 -8.38 -1.63
N GLU A 109 0.06 -8.34 -0.97
CA GLU A 109 0.02 -8.64 0.45
C GLU A 109 -0.16 -10.15 0.65
N THR A 110 0.75 -10.71 1.43
CA THR A 110 0.70 -12.11 1.86
C THR A 110 0.45 -12.10 3.36
N GLY A 111 -0.79 -12.26 3.78
CA GLY A 111 -1.13 -12.09 5.16
C GLY A 111 -2.45 -12.73 5.53
N LEU A 112 -3.29 -11.95 6.16
CA LEU A 112 -4.53 -12.39 6.79
C LEU A 112 -5.67 -12.55 5.77
N ALA A 113 -6.66 -13.35 6.13
CA ALA A 113 -7.79 -13.64 5.23
C ALA A 113 -8.56 -12.37 4.84
N HIS A 114 -8.74 -11.42 5.76
CA HIS A 114 -9.47 -10.18 5.47
C HIS A 114 -8.75 -9.30 4.44
N THR A 115 -7.39 -9.25 4.46
CA THR A 115 -6.63 -8.49 3.46
C THR A 115 -6.73 -9.14 2.08
N PHE A 116 -6.81 -10.47 2.02
CA PHE A 116 -7.04 -11.19 0.77
C PHE A 116 -8.45 -10.94 0.19
N ILE A 117 -9.49 -10.95 1.04
CA ILE A 117 -10.87 -10.62 0.64
C ILE A 117 -10.95 -9.20 0.09
N ARG A 118 -10.30 -8.24 0.76
CA ARG A 118 -10.17 -6.86 0.29
C ARG A 118 -9.51 -6.80 -1.10
N ASP A 119 -8.36 -7.44 -1.27
CA ASP A 119 -7.63 -7.44 -2.54
C ASP A 119 -8.47 -8.07 -3.67
N GLN A 120 -9.27 -9.11 -3.39
CA GLN A 120 -10.22 -9.67 -4.35
C GLN A 120 -11.32 -8.69 -4.74
N ALA A 121 -11.85 -7.92 -3.77
CA ALA A 121 -12.87 -6.90 -4.04
C ALA A 121 -12.30 -5.79 -4.93
N ILE A 122 -11.09 -5.31 -4.62
CA ILE A 122 -10.38 -4.31 -5.42
C ILE A 122 -10.07 -4.86 -6.81
N THR A 123 -9.62 -6.11 -6.95
CA THR A 123 -9.38 -6.76 -8.25
C THR A 123 -10.62 -6.73 -9.14
N ARG A 124 -11.80 -7.05 -8.58
CA ARG A 124 -13.06 -6.99 -9.33
C ARG A 124 -13.38 -5.57 -9.77
N TRP A 125 -13.22 -4.60 -8.85
CA TRP A 125 -13.53 -3.21 -9.12
C TRP A 125 -12.61 -2.58 -10.18
N VAL A 126 -11.28 -2.78 -10.09
CA VAL A 126 -10.33 -2.25 -11.09
C VAL A 126 -10.57 -2.86 -12.46
N ARG A 127 -10.97 -4.14 -12.53
CA ARG A 127 -11.31 -4.79 -13.80
C ARG A 127 -12.56 -4.17 -14.45
N ILE A 128 -13.60 -3.90 -13.67
CA ILE A 128 -14.83 -3.27 -14.16
C ILE A 128 -14.58 -1.85 -14.68
N ASN A 129 -13.67 -1.12 -14.04
CA ASN A 129 -13.33 0.27 -14.41
C ASN A 129 -12.12 0.37 -15.36
N GLU A 130 -11.64 -0.76 -15.89
CA GLU A 130 -10.50 -0.83 -16.83
C GLU A 130 -9.21 -0.16 -16.27
N ILE A 131 -9.03 -0.19 -14.95
CA ILE A 131 -7.85 0.37 -14.28
C ILE A 131 -6.76 -0.70 -14.21
N PRO A 132 -5.59 -0.51 -14.84
CA PRO A 132 -4.47 -1.42 -14.68
C PRO A 132 -3.99 -1.46 -13.23
N TRP A 133 -3.99 -2.63 -12.61
CA TRP A 133 -3.37 -2.83 -11.30
C TRP A 133 -2.07 -3.61 -11.45
N HIS A 134 -0.95 -2.91 -11.29
CA HIS A 134 0.41 -3.47 -11.32
C HIS A 134 0.78 -3.98 -9.93
N GLU A 135 0.30 -5.19 -9.60
CA GLU A 135 0.60 -5.83 -8.33
C GLU A 135 1.91 -6.63 -8.45
N GLN A 136 2.96 -6.19 -7.74
CA GLN A 136 4.28 -6.80 -7.74
C GLN A 136 4.42 -7.81 -6.61
N ARG A 137 5.24 -8.84 -6.81
CA ARG A 137 5.60 -9.77 -5.73
C ARG A 137 6.66 -9.17 -4.84
N GLN A 138 6.53 -9.38 -3.54
CA GLN A 138 7.52 -8.99 -2.56
C GLN A 138 8.34 -10.22 -2.14
N GLN A 139 9.66 -10.08 -2.08
CA GLN A 139 10.58 -11.06 -1.46
C GLN A 139 10.46 -12.50 -1.96
N ALA A 140 10.24 -12.74 -3.24
CA ALA A 140 10.09 -14.09 -3.79
C ALA A 140 9.00 -14.96 -3.12
N ILE A 141 8.00 -14.35 -2.49
CA ILE A 141 6.84 -15.03 -1.96
C ILE A 141 5.80 -15.21 -3.05
N TYR A 142 5.31 -16.43 -3.21
CA TYR A 142 4.35 -16.79 -4.25
C TYR A 142 2.99 -17.14 -3.63
N ARG A 143 1.93 -16.42 -3.97
CA ARG A 143 0.57 -16.83 -3.62
C ARG A 143 0.21 -18.10 -4.43
N GLY A 144 -0.30 -19.12 -3.75
CA GLY A 144 -0.76 -20.35 -4.42
C GLY A 144 0.34 -21.19 -5.06
N LEU A 145 1.54 -21.21 -4.52
CA LEU A 145 2.65 -22.04 -5.00
C LEU A 145 2.29 -23.53 -4.94
N LYS A 146 2.13 -24.17 -6.09
CA LYS A 146 1.77 -25.61 -6.17
C LYS A 146 2.93 -26.55 -5.82
N HIS A 147 4.18 -26.16 -6.15
CA HIS A 147 5.38 -26.98 -5.95
C HIS A 147 6.60 -26.14 -5.54
N ARG A 148 7.35 -26.63 -4.57
CA ARG A 148 8.57 -25.92 -4.07
C ARG A 148 9.82 -26.15 -4.92
N LYS A 149 9.79 -26.98 -5.97
CA LYS A 149 10.99 -27.40 -6.73
C LYS A 149 11.86 -26.26 -7.26
N LYS A 150 11.25 -25.14 -7.65
CA LYS A 150 11.97 -23.95 -8.18
C LYS A 150 12.11 -22.83 -7.17
N TRP A 151 11.47 -22.94 -6.01
CA TRP A 151 11.40 -21.83 -5.05
C TRP A 151 12.77 -21.34 -4.58
N ALA A 152 13.70 -22.25 -4.28
CA ALA A 152 15.05 -21.90 -3.83
C ALA A 152 15.82 -21.06 -4.88
N ASN A 153 15.74 -21.46 -6.14
CA ASN A 153 16.38 -20.72 -7.23
C ASN A 153 15.74 -19.35 -7.43
N ASP A 154 14.41 -19.27 -7.40
CA ASP A 154 13.69 -18.00 -7.53
C ASP A 154 14.01 -17.08 -6.36
N TRP A 155 14.10 -17.62 -5.14
CA TRP A 155 14.53 -16.89 -3.96
C TRP A 155 15.96 -16.35 -4.10
N HIS A 156 16.90 -17.20 -4.51
CA HIS A 156 18.28 -16.78 -4.75
C HIS A 156 18.40 -15.70 -5.82
N ASN A 157 17.67 -15.84 -6.92
CA ASN A 157 17.65 -14.85 -8.00
C ASN A 157 17.09 -13.52 -7.52
N THR A 158 16.02 -13.54 -6.72
CA THR A 158 15.42 -12.32 -6.15
C THR A 158 16.38 -11.67 -5.14
N MET A 159 16.98 -12.45 -4.22
CA MET A 159 17.83 -11.90 -3.16
C MET A 159 19.21 -11.43 -3.64
N ARG A 160 19.68 -11.96 -4.76
CA ARG A 160 20.93 -11.55 -5.43
C ARG A 160 20.71 -10.54 -6.55
N GLY A 161 19.46 -10.24 -6.88
CA GLY A 161 19.08 -9.21 -7.84
C GLY A 161 19.57 -7.82 -7.43
N GLY A 162 19.72 -6.94 -8.40
CA GLY A 162 20.05 -5.54 -8.14
C GLY A 162 18.90 -4.83 -7.40
N LEU A 163 19.25 -3.88 -6.55
CA LEU A 163 18.26 -3.05 -5.85
C LEU A 163 17.54 -2.14 -6.85
N THR A 164 16.22 -2.10 -6.74
CA THR A 164 15.40 -1.17 -7.53
C THR A 164 15.57 0.25 -7.01
N ARG A 165 15.98 1.16 -7.88
CA ARG A 165 16.09 2.58 -7.56
C ARG A 165 14.85 3.31 -8.07
N ALA A 166 14.13 3.96 -7.18
CA ALA A 166 13.04 4.84 -7.54
C ALA A 166 13.59 6.23 -7.88
N SER A 167 13.19 6.77 -9.02
CA SER A 167 13.55 8.12 -9.46
C SER A 167 12.42 8.69 -10.30
N PRO A 168 12.01 9.95 -10.06
CA PRO A 168 11.04 10.63 -10.91
C PRO A 168 11.50 10.72 -12.35
N GLY A 169 10.59 10.42 -13.27
CA GLY A 169 10.79 10.72 -14.69
C GLY A 169 10.77 12.24 -14.94
N PRO A 170 11.31 12.69 -16.08
CA PRO A 170 11.51 14.13 -16.36
C PRO A 170 10.22 14.94 -16.44
N ASN A 171 9.09 14.31 -16.71
CA ASN A 171 7.78 14.98 -16.89
C ASN A 171 6.85 14.76 -15.70
N LEU A 172 7.36 14.35 -14.55
CA LEU A 172 6.53 14.16 -13.36
C LEU A 172 6.09 15.52 -12.82
N GLU A 173 4.79 15.74 -12.75
CA GLU A 173 4.19 16.99 -12.29
C GLU A 173 3.47 16.80 -10.96
N ARG A 174 3.47 17.84 -10.14
CA ARG A 174 2.60 17.89 -8.95
C ARG A 174 1.15 18.05 -9.38
N PHE A 175 0.26 17.51 -8.56
CA PHE A 175 -1.18 17.76 -8.68
C PHE A 175 -1.74 18.19 -7.31
N GLU A 176 -2.92 18.76 -7.33
CA GLU A 176 -3.63 19.08 -6.09
C GLU A 176 -4.36 17.84 -5.59
N VAL A 177 -4.07 17.46 -4.35
CA VAL A 177 -4.80 16.37 -3.69
C VAL A 177 -6.25 16.80 -3.46
N PRO A 178 -7.24 15.99 -3.83
CA PRO A 178 -8.64 16.34 -3.58
C PRO A 178 -8.91 16.47 -2.08
N GLU A 179 -9.90 17.26 -1.72
CA GLU A 179 -10.43 17.25 -0.36
C GLU A 179 -10.92 15.84 -0.02
N TRP A 180 -10.48 15.32 1.11
CA TRP A 180 -10.93 14.01 1.57
C TRP A 180 -12.28 14.11 2.28
N PRO A 181 -13.13 13.10 2.18
CA PRO A 181 -14.33 13.03 2.99
C PRO A 181 -14.03 13.21 4.48
N PRO A 182 -14.90 13.86 5.24
CA PRO A 182 -14.71 14.08 6.67
C PRO A 182 -14.36 12.79 7.43
N GLY A 183 -13.35 12.85 8.28
CA GLY A 183 -12.89 11.74 9.10
C GLY A 183 -11.98 10.73 8.41
N TRP A 184 -11.68 10.90 7.11
CA TRP A 184 -10.75 9.99 6.41
C TRP A 184 -9.29 10.37 6.60
N ALA A 185 -8.97 11.66 6.65
CA ALA A 185 -7.58 12.09 6.80
C ALA A 185 -7.04 11.71 8.18
N CYS A 186 -5.91 10.98 8.22
CA CYS A 186 -5.19 10.70 9.45
C CYS A 186 -4.19 11.82 9.72
N VAL A 187 -4.31 12.47 10.87
CA VAL A 187 -3.40 13.51 11.36
C VAL A 187 -2.47 12.98 12.46
N GLU A 188 -2.79 11.82 13.02
CA GLU A 188 -2.05 11.16 14.10
C GLU A 188 -2.14 9.63 13.97
N THR A 189 -1.37 8.91 14.78
CA THR A 189 -1.42 7.44 14.83
C THR A 189 -2.80 6.96 15.23
N PRO A 190 -3.47 6.12 14.42
CA PRO A 190 -4.69 5.47 14.84
C PRO A 190 -4.44 4.57 16.05
N HIS A 191 -5.37 4.53 16.98
CA HIS A 191 -5.29 3.70 18.17
C HIS A 191 -6.35 2.59 18.16
N VAL A 192 -5.97 1.43 18.68
CA VAL A 192 -6.91 0.34 18.96
C VAL A 192 -7.02 0.17 20.48
N THR A 193 -8.23 -0.08 20.94
CA THR A 193 -8.44 -0.44 22.35
C THR A 193 -7.70 -1.75 22.62
N PRO A 194 -6.79 -1.80 23.61
CA PRO A 194 -6.12 -3.04 23.95
C PRO A 194 -7.16 -4.11 24.31
N VAL A 195 -7.13 -5.25 23.62
CA VAL A 195 -7.90 -6.41 24.04
C VAL A 195 -7.20 -6.95 25.29
N SER A 196 -7.93 -7.04 26.40
CA SER A 196 -7.40 -7.64 27.61
C SER A 196 -7.14 -9.13 27.35
N TYR A 197 -5.89 -9.50 27.16
CA TYR A 197 -5.46 -10.90 27.04
C TYR A 197 -5.44 -11.56 28.44
N THR A 198 -6.60 -11.71 29.06
CA THR A 198 -6.69 -12.40 30.36
C THR A 198 -6.52 -13.92 30.24
N HIS A 199 -6.34 -14.50 29.07
CA HIS A 199 -6.34 -15.94 28.85
C HIS A 199 -5.23 -16.53 27.99
N LEU A 200 -4.15 -15.81 27.71
CA LEU A 200 -2.93 -16.43 27.20
C LEU A 200 -1.95 -16.65 28.37
N ARG A 201 -2.34 -17.45 29.36
CA ARG A 201 -1.32 -18.18 30.13
C ARG A 201 -0.69 -19.15 29.12
N ALA A 202 0.58 -18.92 28.81
CA ALA A 202 1.43 -19.96 28.29
C ALA A 202 1.30 -21.13 29.25
N HIS A 203 0.84 -22.27 28.77
CA HIS A 203 1.07 -23.51 29.46
C HIS A 203 2.57 -23.73 29.36
N GLU A 204 3.31 -23.26 30.37
CA GLU A 204 4.60 -23.82 30.69
C GLU A 204 4.37 -25.30 30.98
N THR A 205 4.62 -26.11 29.98
CA THR A 205 4.79 -27.54 30.16
C THR A 205 6.15 -27.71 30.82
N ASP A 206 6.17 -27.63 32.13
CA ASP A 206 7.16 -28.33 32.94
C ASP A 206 7.10 -29.81 32.54
N ARG A 207 8.04 -30.26 31.75
CA ARG A 207 8.38 -31.67 31.63
C ARG A 207 9.89 -31.79 31.63
N TYR A 208 10.31 -32.44 32.70
CA TYR A 208 11.61 -33.02 32.98
C TYR A 208 12.25 -33.71 31.74
#